data_1b5bec759fea16e46b437b208679f3fb
#
_entry.id   1b5bec759fea16e46b437b208679f3fb
#
_cell.length_a   1.000
_cell.length_b   1.000
_cell.length_c   1.000
_cell.angle_alpha   90.00
_cell.angle_beta   90.00
_cell.angle_gamma   90.00
#
_symmetry.space_group_name_H-M   'P 1'
#
loop_
_entity.id
_entity.type
_entity.pdbx_description
1 polymer ?
#
loop_
_entity_poly.entity_id
_entity_poly.type
_entity_poly.pdbx_seq_one_letter_code
_entity_poly.pdbx_strand_id
1 'polypeptide(L)'
;MKLVTYVGARPQFIKAASGSRALRKVHEEILVHTGQHHDENMSEVFFREMEIPTPDYSLGIAGGTHGEMTGRMLIEIEKVLLKEQPDGVLLYGDTNSTVAGALAAVKLHIPVIHVEAGNRLGTMDSPEEVNRILTDHCSSLLLCATRDAKDKLAKENLGDKAHVVGNIMYDSFLHFANKPWDHPEVIGLDGNPVVIPEEFYFMTCHRQENTYSDEPLTEILAAMDSLDAPTIYAVHPRNHERAKRVVANNGFKNIILTQPVKYSDSVQLVSRAK
;
A
#
# COMPACT_ATOMS: atom_id res chain seq x y z
N MET A 1 -13.16 22.15 -6.75
CA MET A 1 -13.67 21.58 -5.50
C MET A 1 -12.52 21.51 -4.51
N LYS A 2 -12.78 21.67 -3.23
CA LYS A 2 -11.85 21.44 -2.14
C LYS A 2 -12.09 20.04 -1.56
N LEU A 3 -11.10 19.17 -1.59
CA LEU A 3 -11.21 17.81 -1.11
C LEU A 3 -10.20 17.56 0.03
N VAL A 4 -10.64 16.83 1.06
CA VAL A 4 -9.74 16.35 2.11
C VAL A 4 -9.44 14.88 1.85
N THR A 5 -8.17 14.54 1.76
CA THR A 5 -7.68 13.18 1.55
C THR A 5 -7.04 12.65 2.83
N TYR A 6 -7.46 11.48 3.31
CA TYR A 6 -6.88 10.84 4.50
C TYR A 6 -6.02 9.65 4.11
N VAL A 7 -4.80 9.63 4.67
CA VAL A 7 -3.84 8.51 4.54
C VAL A 7 -3.21 8.21 5.91
N GLY A 8 -2.93 6.93 6.20
CA GLY A 8 -2.35 6.54 7.48
C GLY A 8 -1.43 5.33 7.40
N ALA A 9 -1.48 4.57 6.30
CA ALA A 9 -0.71 3.35 6.12
C ALA A 9 0.00 3.32 4.76
N ARG A 10 1.12 2.59 4.66
CA ARG A 10 1.93 2.51 3.43
C ARG A 10 1.15 2.22 2.14
N PRO A 11 0.22 1.25 2.10
CA PRO A 11 -0.56 1.01 0.89
C PRO A 11 -1.38 2.24 0.44
N GLN A 12 -1.84 3.05 1.39
CA GLN A 12 -2.57 4.29 1.08
C GLN A 12 -1.63 5.36 0.50
N PHE A 13 -0.38 5.43 0.96
CA PHE A 13 0.61 6.37 0.39
C PHE A 13 0.88 6.07 -1.09
N ILE A 14 1.04 4.80 -1.46
CA ILE A 14 1.23 4.40 -2.86
C ILE A 14 0.03 4.82 -3.73
N LYS A 15 -1.19 4.65 -3.22
CA LYS A 15 -2.43 5.07 -3.90
C LYS A 15 -2.52 6.59 -4.00
N ALA A 16 -2.23 7.30 -2.89
CA ALA A 16 -2.23 8.75 -2.85
C ALA A 16 -1.21 9.37 -3.81
N ALA A 17 -0.06 8.74 -4.02
CA ALA A 17 0.95 9.24 -4.97
C ALA A 17 0.38 9.50 -6.36
N SER A 18 -0.37 8.54 -6.92
CA SER A 18 -1.05 8.73 -8.20
C SER A 18 -2.30 9.61 -8.08
N GLY A 19 -3.10 9.40 -7.02
CA GLY A 19 -4.33 10.15 -6.78
C GLY A 19 -4.07 11.64 -6.61
N SER A 20 -3.20 12.04 -5.68
CA SER A 20 -2.86 13.46 -5.43
C SER A 20 -2.24 14.13 -6.64
N ARG A 21 -1.37 13.43 -7.38
CA ARG A 21 -0.77 13.97 -8.61
C ARG A 21 -1.83 14.33 -9.66
N ALA A 22 -2.87 13.53 -9.81
CA ALA A 22 -3.97 13.79 -10.73
C ALA A 22 -4.94 14.85 -10.18
N LEU A 23 -5.31 14.71 -8.91
CA LEU A 23 -6.30 15.53 -8.22
C LEU A 23 -5.89 17.01 -8.17
N ARG A 24 -4.65 17.28 -7.78
CA ARG A 24 -4.09 18.65 -7.63
C ARG A 24 -3.97 19.42 -8.92
N LYS A 25 -4.16 18.78 -10.09
CA LYS A 25 -4.20 19.49 -11.39
C LYS A 25 -5.51 20.25 -11.59
N VAL A 26 -6.58 19.82 -10.94
CA VAL A 26 -7.95 20.31 -11.22
C VAL A 26 -8.75 20.65 -9.96
N HIS A 27 -8.26 20.25 -8.78
CA HIS A 27 -8.92 20.44 -7.48
C HIS A 27 -7.91 20.91 -6.42
N GLU A 28 -8.40 21.54 -5.38
CA GLU A 28 -7.66 21.80 -4.15
C GLU A 28 -7.69 20.54 -3.29
N GLU A 29 -6.54 20.01 -2.91
CA GLU A 29 -6.42 18.86 -2.03
C GLU A 29 -5.76 19.27 -0.71
N ILE A 30 -6.41 18.97 0.39
CA ILE A 30 -5.85 19.00 1.74
C ILE A 30 -5.50 17.56 2.12
N LEU A 31 -4.21 17.26 2.22
CA LEU A 31 -3.72 15.93 2.57
C LEU A 31 -3.50 15.80 4.07
N VAL A 32 -4.15 14.80 4.68
CA VAL A 32 -4.08 14.54 6.12
C VAL A 32 -3.45 13.19 6.39
N HIS A 33 -2.32 13.17 7.11
CA HIS A 33 -1.69 11.96 7.61
C HIS A 33 -2.22 11.63 9.00
N THR A 34 -2.90 10.50 9.16
CA THR A 34 -3.51 10.12 10.45
C THR A 34 -2.50 9.59 11.46
N GLY A 35 -1.38 8.99 10.99
CA GLY A 35 -0.32 8.46 11.85
C GLY A 35 -0.40 6.96 12.12
N GLN A 36 -1.31 6.21 11.50
CA GLN A 36 -1.50 4.77 11.77
C GLN A 36 -0.20 3.96 11.68
N HIS A 37 0.66 4.25 10.71
CA HIS A 37 2.02 3.71 10.63
C HIS A 37 3.00 4.81 11.05
N HIS A 38 3.36 4.81 12.33
CA HIS A 38 4.10 5.87 13.03
C HIS A 38 5.61 5.60 13.04
N ASP A 39 6.24 5.61 11.88
CA ASP A 39 7.69 5.73 11.80
C ASP A 39 7.99 7.02 11.04
N GLU A 40 8.19 8.14 11.79
CA GLU A 40 8.35 9.48 11.21
C GLU A 40 9.45 9.50 10.14
N ASN A 41 10.61 8.90 10.44
CA ASN A 41 11.73 8.86 9.49
C ASN A 41 11.42 8.02 8.24
N MET A 42 10.68 6.91 8.40
CA MET A 42 10.28 6.07 7.28
C MET A 42 9.14 6.67 6.47
N SER A 43 8.25 7.44 7.08
CA SER A 43 7.15 8.12 6.38
C SER A 43 7.68 9.25 5.50
N GLU A 44 8.55 10.13 6.00
CA GLU A 44 9.11 11.24 5.23
C GLU A 44 9.92 10.77 4.01
N VAL A 45 10.77 9.75 4.20
CA VAL A 45 11.54 9.15 3.09
C VAL A 45 10.57 8.60 2.03
N PHE A 46 9.51 7.91 2.48
CA PHE A 46 8.52 7.32 1.58
C PHE A 46 7.71 8.39 0.82
N PHE A 47 7.29 9.46 1.49
CA PHE A 47 6.60 10.60 0.84
C PHE A 47 7.46 11.21 -0.25
N ARG A 48 8.76 11.41 0.02
CA ARG A 48 9.71 11.95 -0.97
C ARG A 48 9.93 10.98 -2.13
N GLU A 49 10.15 9.69 -1.86
CA GLU A 49 10.35 8.66 -2.91
C GLU A 49 9.13 8.52 -3.82
N MET A 50 7.94 8.56 -3.25
CA MET A 50 6.68 8.43 -3.96
C MET A 50 6.20 9.74 -4.60
N GLU A 51 6.94 10.84 -4.43
CA GLU A 51 6.54 12.18 -4.90
C GLU A 51 5.16 12.60 -4.37
N ILE A 52 4.85 12.21 -3.14
CA ILE A 52 3.61 12.59 -2.47
C ILE A 52 3.81 13.97 -1.86
N PRO A 53 2.84 14.89 -2.00
CA PRO A 53 2.91 16.18 -1.34
C PRO A 53 3.05 16.03 0.18
N THR A 54 3.79 16.96 0.81
CA THR A 54 3.83 17.00 2.28
C THR A 54 2.41 17.16 2.82
N PRO A 55 2.00 16.35 3.82
CA PRO A 55 0.68 16.48 4.42
C PRO A 55 0.46 17.86 5.03
N ASP A 56 -0.73 18.43 4.80
CA ASP A 56 -1.16 19.70 5.40
C ASP A 56 -1.44 19.54 6.90
N TYR A 57 -1.83 18.32 7.30
CA TYR A 57 -2.07 17.93 8.70
C TYR A 57 -1.43 16.59 9.02
N SER A 58 -0.82 16.49 10.20
CA SER A 58 -0.37 15.22 10.80
C SER A 58 -1.05 15.04 12.15
N LEU A 59 -1.87 13.99 12.28
CA LEU A 59 -2.65 13.76 13.51
C LEU A 59 -1.86 12.97 14.56
N GLY A 60 -0.77 12.28 14.17
CA GLY A 60 0.11 11.56 15.08
C GLY A 60 -0.57 10.40 15.85
N ILE A 61 -1.63 9.80 15.30
CA ILE A 61 -2.40 8.78 16.00
C ILE A 61 -1.88 7.40 15.64
N ALA A 62 -1.12 6.82 16.55
CA ALA A 62 -0.58 5.46 16.42
C ALA A 62 -0.79 4.64 17.69
N GLY A 63 -0.70 3.31 17.57
CA GLY A 63 -0.77 2.37 18.68
C GLY A 63 -2.12 2.32 19.39
N GLY A 64 -2.24 1.39 20.35
CA GLY A 64 -3.48 1.09 21.04
C GLY A 64 -4.30 -0.01 20.34
N THR A 65 -5.48 -0.29 20.87
CA THR A 65 -6.44 -1.20 20.27
C THR A 65 -7.09 -0.60 19.03
N HIS A 66 -7.73 -1.42 18.20
CA HIS A 66 -8.49 -0.93 17.03
C HIS A 66 -9.54 0.12 17.42
N GLY A 67 -10.26 -0.12 18.53
CA GLY A 67 -11.28 0.81 19.02
C GLY A 67 -10.71 2.15 19.46
N GLU A 68 -9.63 2.14 20.25
CA GLU A 68 -8.94 3.35 20.71
C GLU A 68 -8.39 4.16 19.54
N MET A 69 -7.72 3.49 18.60
CA MET A 69 -7.12 4.13 17.42
C MET A 69 -8.21 4.77 16.55
N THR A 70 -9.24 4.00 16.19
CA THR A 70 -10.34 4.47 15.35
C THR A 70 -11.10 5.61 16.03
N GLY A 71 -11.36 5.52 17.33
CA GLY A 71 -12.04 6.57 18.09
C GLY A 71 -11.25 7.87 18.14
N ARG A 72 -9.94 7.81 18.40
CA ARG A 72 -9.06 9.01 18.36
C ARG A 72 -8.99 9.61 16.97
N MET A 73 -8.88 8.78 15.91
CA MET A 73 -8.89 9.25 14.53
C MET A 73 -10.19 9.96 14.19
N LEU A 74 -11.34 9.38 14.56
CA LEU A 74 -12.66 9.96 14.30
C LEU A 74 -12.79 11.36 14.91
N ILE A 75 -12.34 11.55 16.17
CA ILE A 75 -12.39 12.84 16.87
C ILE A 75 -11.52 13.89 16.16
N GLU A 76 -10.28 13.54 15.82
CA GLU A 76 -9.35 14.51 15.22
C GLU A 76 -9.69 14.80 13.75
N ILE A 77 -10.18 13.80 13.01
CA ILE A 77 -10.69 13.95 11.64
C ILE A 77 -11.88 14.92 11.61
N GLU A 78 -12.83 14.76 12.53
CA GLU A 78 -14.00 15.66 12.61
C GLU A 78 -13.58 17.12 12.82
N LYS A 79 -12.59 17.39 13.67
CA LYS A 79 -12.06 18.75 13.87
C LYS A 79 -11.48 19.33 12.57
N VAL A 80 -10.72 18.53 11.81
CA VAL A 80 -10.19 18.97 10.52
C VAL A 80 -11.33 19.28 9.55
N LEU A 81 -12.33 18.41 9.45
CA LEU A 81 -13.48 18.61 8.56
C LEU A 81 -14.30 19.87 8.90
N LEU A 82 -14.52 20.12 10.19
CA LEU A 82 -15.23 21.33 10.65
C LEU A 82 -14.44 22.60 10.36
N LYS A 83 -13.12 22.55 10.41
CA LYS A 83 -12.24 23.68 10.09
C LYS A 83 -12.15 23.93 8.60
N GLU A 84 -11.91 22.88 7.81
CA GLU A 84 -11.64 22.96 6.38
C GLU A 84 -12.91 23.11 5.52
N GLN A 85 -14.07 22.62 5.99
CA GLN A 85 -15.36 22.65 5.30
C GLN A 85 -15.23 22.22 3.82
N PRO A 86 -14.73 21.00 3.54
CA PRO A 86 -14.49 20.56 2.17
C PRO A 86 -15.78 20.22 1.42
N ASP A 87 -15.72 20.23 0.10
CA ASP A 87 -16.79 19.77 -0.78
C ASP A 87 -16.91 18.23 -0.77
N GLY A 88 -15.87 17.51 -0.36
CA GLY A 88 -15.86 16.05 -0.27
C GLY A 88 -14.62 15.50 0.43
N VAL A 89 -14.70 14.24 0.79
CA VAL A 89 -13.61 13.48 1.42
C VAL A 89 -13.21 12.32 0.51
N LEU A 90 -11.90 12.17 0.26
CA LEU A 90 -11.33 11.08 -0.51
C LEU A 90 -10.63 10.07 0.42
N LEU A 91 -11.01 8.80 0.30
CA LEU A 91 -10.51 7.71 1.12
C LEU A 91 -9.98 6.56 0.26
N TYR A 92 -8.93 5.90 0.73
CA TYR A 92 -8.30 4.78 0.05
C TYR A 92 -8.35 3.50 0.89
N GLY A 93 -8.79 2.40 0.28
CA GLY A 93 -8.68 1.05 0.86
C GLY A 93 -9.53 0.85 2.12
N ASP A 94 -8.96 0.20 3.14
CA ASP A 94 -9.70 -0.46 4.20
C ASP A 94 -9.06 -0.37 5.61
N THR A 95 -8.27 0.66 5.85
CA THR A 95 -7.61 0.88 7.15
C THR A 95 -8.54 1.49 8.20
N ASN A 96 -8.10 1.55 9.46
CA ASN A 96 -8.84 2.28 10.50
C ASN A 96 -8.99 3.77 10.15
N SER A 97 -7.99 4.36 9.47
CA SER A 97 -8.07 5.74 8.95
C SER A 97 -9.21 5.92 7.96
N THR A 98 -9.43 4.92 7.11
CA THR A 98 -10.48 4.94 6.08
C THR A 98 -11.86 4.96 6.71
N VAL A 99 -12.15 4.02 7.61
CA VAL A 99 -13.48 3.96 8.25
C VAL A 99 -13.73 5.14 9.18
N ALA A 100 -12.71 5.62 9.89
CA ALA A 100 -12.85 6.83 10.72
C ALA A 100 -13.17 8.07 9.88
N GLY A 101 -12.49 8.24 8.74
CA GLY A 101 -12.77 9.31 7.78
C GLY A 101 -14.19 9.25 7.21
N ALA A 102 -14.64 8.05 6.83
CA ALA A 102 -15.99 7.85 6.30
C ALA A 102 -17.08 8.19 7.33
N LEU A 103 -16.92 7.69 8.57
CA LEU A 103 -17.90 7.93 9.65
C LEU A 103 -17.95 9.39 10.09
N ALA A 104 -16.80 10.08 10.16
CA ALA A 104 -16.77 11.51 10.48
C ALA A 104 -17.46 12.34 9.37
N ALA A 105 -17.09 12.10 8.11
CA ALA A 105 -17.60 12.87 6.98
C ALA A 105 -19.11 12.69 6.78
N VAL A 106 -19.60 11.44 6.78
CA VAL A 106 -21.03 11.17 6.51
C VAL A 106 -21.94 11.79 7.56
N LYS A 107 -21.52 11.87 8.83
CA LYS A 107 -22.28 12.51 9.91
C LYS A 107 -22.30 14.04 9.82
N LEU A 108 -21.32 14.62 9.15
CA LEU A 108 -21.28 16.04 8.82
C LEU A 108 -21.93 16.35 7.46
N HIS A 109 -22.56 15.36 6.83
CA HIS A 109 -23.16 15.45 5.50
C HIS A 109 -22.18 15.84 4.39
N ILE A 110 -20.88 15.51 4.57
CA ILE A 110 -19.84 15.72 3.56
C ILE A 110 -19.79 14.47 2.69
N PRO A 111 -19.89 14.59 1.35
CA PRO A 111 -19.79 13.46 0.43
C PRO A 111 -18.47 12.70 0.56
N VAL A 112 -18.55 11.38 0.60
CA VAL A 112 -17.40 10.48 0.69
C VAL A 112 -17.15 9.81 -0.65
N ILE A 113 -15.90 9.85 -1.11
CA ILE A 113 -15.39 9.16 -2.30
C ILE A 113 -14.48 8.05 -1.82
N HIS A 114 -14.82 6.80 -2.11
CA HIS A 114 -14.01 5.64 -1.72
C HIS A 114 -13.31 5.03 -2.92
N VAL A 115 -11.99 5.01 -2.90
CA VAL A 115 -11.12 4.39 -3.91
C VAL A 115 -10.74 2.97 -3.48
N GLU A 116 -10.83 2.02 -4.39
CA GLU A 116 -10.69 0.57 -4.16
C GLU A 116 -11.90 -0.03 -3.44
N ALA A 117 -13.07 0.50 -3.77
CA ALA A 117 -14.36 0.06 -3.25
C ALA A 117 -14.78 -1.32 -3.79
N GLY A 118 -15.61 -2.02 -3.03
CA GLY A 118 -16.29 -3.25 -3.46
C GLY A 118 -15.48 -4.54 -3.37
N ASN A 119 -14.25 -4.50 -2.87
CA ASN A 119 -13.52 -5.73 -2.55
C ASN A 119 -14.21 -6.44 -1.37
N ARG A 120 -14.33 -7.78 -1.43
CA ARG A 120 -14.96 -8.59 -0.37
C ARG A 120 -14.18 -9.89 -0.19
N LEU A 121 -13.85 -10.19 1.06
CA LEU A 121 -13.26 -11.46 1.47
C LEU A 121 -14.33 -12.52 1.76
N GLY A 122 -15.56 -12.06 2.10
CA GLY A 122 -16.67 -12.94 2.43
C GLY A 122 -16.65 -13.46 3.87
N THR A 123 -15.85 -12.87 4.76
CA THR A 123 -15.79 -13.17 6.19
C THR A 123 -15.62 -11.88 6.98
N MET A 124 -16.24 -11.81 8.16
CA MET A 124 -16.09 -10.68 9.09
C MET A 124 -14.92 -10.85 10.07
N ASP A 125 -14.10 -11.89 9.90
CA ASP A 125 -12.97 -12.18 10.80
C ASP A 125 -11.79 -11.20 10.62
N SER A 126 -11.75 -10.49 9.48
CA SER A 126 -10.75 -9.48 9.19
C SER A 126 -11.25 -8.07 9.53
N PRO A 127 -10.51 -7.30 10.34
CA PRO A 127 -10.82 -5.89 10.59
C PRO A 127 -10.91 -5.06 9.30
N GLU A 128 -10.12 -5.38 8.29
CA GLU A 128 -10.11 -4.72 6.99
C GLU A 128 -11.43 -4.94 6.23
N GLU A 129 -12.03 -6.15 6.35
CA GLU A 129 -13.33 -6.41 5.72
C GLU A 129 -14.43 -5.57 6.37
N VAL A 130 -14.43 -5.49 7.71
CA VAL A 130 -15.36 -4.62 8.45
C VAL A 130 -15.21 -3.17 8.02
N ASN A 131 -13.98 -2.65 7.97
CA ASN A 131 -13.69 -1.28 7.58
C ASN A 131 -14.17 -0.99 6.16
N ARG A 132 -13.94 -1.91 5.23
CA ARG A 132 -14.28 -1.79 3.81
C ARG A 132 -15.79 -1.72 3.61
N ILE A 133 -16.53 -2.65 4.22
CA ILE A 133 -17.99 -2.68 4.14
C ILE A 133 -18.59 -1.39 4.70
N LEU A 134 -18.19 -0.96 5.89
CA LEU A 134 -18.67 0.27 6.50
C LEU A 134 -18.38 1.50 5.65
N THR A 135 -17.16 1.59 5.11
CA THR A 135 -16.76 2.71 4.25
C THR A 135 -17.58 2.76 2.96
N ASP A 136 -17.78 1.62 2.29
CA ASP A 136 -18.59 1.55 1.07
C ASP A 136 -20.03 2.03 1.33
N HIS A 137 -20.65 1.58 2.44
CA HIS A 137 -22.02 1.98 2.80
C HIS A 137 -22.14 3.47 3.20
N CYS A 138 -21.07 4.08 3.72
CA CYS A 138 -21.04 5.53 4.01
C CYS A 138 -20.78 6.39 2.77
N SER A 139 -20.31 5.82 1.68
CA SER A 139 -19.81 6.58 0.53
C SER A 139 -20.91 7.00 -0.44
N SER A 140 -20.70 8.19 -1.03
CA SER A 140 -21.55 8.75 -2.10
C SER A 140 -21.06 8.33 -3.49
N LEU A 141 -19.76 8.05 -3.63
CA LEU A 141 -19.11 7.61 -4.88
C LEU A 141 -18.14 6.48 -4.57
N LEU A 142 -18.26 5.38 -5.32
CA LEU A 142 -17.52 4.15 -5.14
C LEU A 142 -16.68 3.86 -6.40
N LEU A 143 -15.36 3.99 -6.30
CA LEU A 143 -14.42 3.79 -7.39
C LEU A 143 -13.83 2.38 -7.29
N CYS A 144 -14.30 1.48 -8.15
CA CYS A 144 -13.95 0.06 -8.15
C CYS A 144 -12.75 -0.21 -9.06
N ALA A 145 -11.84 -1.06 -8.60
CA ALA A 145 -10.71 -1.51 -9.41
C ALA A 145 -11.15 -2.48 -10.52
N THR A 146 -12.19 -3.27 -10.28
CA THR A 146 -12.63 -4.35 -11.17
C THR A 146 -14.14 -4.37 -11.34
N ARG A 147 -14.63 -5.07 -12.38
CA ARG A 147 -16.06 -5.34 -12.57
C ARG A 147 -16.63 -6.21 -11.46
N ASP A 148 -15.88 -7.22 -11.00
CA ASP A 148 -16.28 -8.09 -9.89
C ASP A 148 -16.57 -7.28 -8.60
N ALA A 149 -15.72 -6.29 -8.29
CA ALA A 149 -15.95 -5.39 -7.17
C ALA A 149 -17.25 -4.60 -7.32
N LYS A 150 -17.54 -4.05 -8.50
CA LYS A 150 -18.81 -3.38 -8.80
C LYS A 150 -20.01 -4.33 -8.68
N ASP A 151 -19.89 -5.56 -9.17
CA ASP A 151 -20.97 -6.56 -9.13
C ASP A 151 -21.28 -6.99 -7.68
N LYS A 152 -20.27 -7.04 -6.80
CA LYS A 152 -20.45 -7.27 -5.36
C LYS A 152 -21.22 -6.11 -4.71
N LEU A 153 -20.87 -4.87 -5.01
CA LEU A 153 -21.59 -3.69 -4.53
C LEU A 153 -23.04 -3.63 -5.04
N ALA A 154 -23.28 -4.07 -6.28
CA ALA A 154 -24.65 -4.15 -6.80
C ALA A 154 -25.53 -5.11 -6.00
N LYS A 155 -24.98 -6.23 -5.50
CA LYS A 155 -25.69 -7.16 -4.60
C LYS A 155 -25.99 -6.57 -3.23
N GLU A 156 -25.27 -5.52 -2.84
CA GLU A 156 -25.48 -4.76 -1.60
C GLU A 156 -26.34 -3.48 -1.82
N ASN A 157 -26.96 -3.33 -2.98
CA ASN A 157 -27.75 -2.17 -3.41
C ASN A 157 -26.93 -0.85 -3.51
N LEU A 158 -25.64 -0.96 -3.81
CA LEU A 158 -24.72 0.16 -3.98
C LEU A 158 -24.26 0.35 -5.44
N GLY A 159 -24.81 -0.43 -6.37
CA GLY A 159 -24.39 -0.46 -7.78
C GLY A 159 -24.48 0.88 -8.52
N ASP A 160 -25.49 1.70 -8.20
CA ASP A 160 -25.70 3.00 -8.84
C ASP A 160 -24.60 4.02 -8.51
N LYS A 161 -23.95 3.86 -7.36
CA LYS A 161 -22.83 4.71 -6.90
C LYS A 161 -21.47 4.16 -7.35
N ALA A 162 -21.41 2.96 -7.93
CA ALA A 162 -20.20 2.22 -8.21
C ALA A 162 -19.74 2.38 -9.67
N HIS A 163 -18.49 2.79 -9.85
CA HIS A 163 -17.87 3.00 -11.15
C HIS A 163 -16.57 2.22 -11.26
N VAL A 164 -16.38 1.48 -12.35
CA VAL A 164 -15.12 0.77 -12.63
C VAL A 164 -14.14 1.76 -13.24
N VAL A 165 -13.04 2.03 -12.53
CA VAL A 165 -12.02 3.01 -12.91
C VAL A 165 -10.62 2.41 -13.10
N GLY A 166 -10.45 1.11 -12.80
CA GLY A 166 -9.15 0.46 -12.79
C GLY A 166 -8.45 0.54 -11.42
N ASN A 167 -7.23 0.04 -11.37
CA ASN A 167 -6.46 -0.10 -10.14
C ASN A 167 -5.42 1.02 -10.01
N ILE A 168 -5.61 1.93 -9.07
CA ILE A 168 -4.72 3.07 -8.81
C ILE A 168 -3.29 2.64 -8.40
N MET A 169 -3.13 1.43 -7.83
CA MET A 169 -1.79 0.86 -7.58
C MET A 169 -1.04 0.57 -8.88
N TYR A 170 -1.78 0.17 -9.93
CA TYR A 170 -1.21 -0.05 -11.26
C TYR A 170 -0.78 1.27 -11.91
N ASP A 171 -1.53 2.34 -11.72
CA ASP A 171 -1.14 3.69 -12.19
C ASP A 171 0.17 4.15 -11.51
N SER A 172 0.30 3.89 -10.20
CA SER A 172 1.55 4.15 -9.47
C SER A 172 2.70 3.29 -10.00
N PHE A 173 2.45 2.00 -10.24
CA PHE A 173 3.45 1.10 -10.83
C PHE A 173 3.93 1.61 -12.19
N LEU A 174 3.02 1.91 -13.11
CA LEU A 174 3.36 2.41 -14.45
C LEU A 174 4.15 3.73 -14.41
N HIS A 175 3.81 4.63 -13.49
CA HIS A 175 4.53 5.88 -13.32
C HIS A 175 6.01 5.65 -12.98
N PHE A 176 6.30 4.75 -12.04
CA PHE A 176 7.67 4.46 -11.62
C PHE A 176 8.40 3.53 -12.61
N ALA A 177 7.70 2.59 -13.25
CA ALA A 177 8.28 1.71 -14.26
C ALA A 177 8.80 2.48 -15.50
N ASN A 178 8.14 3.58 -15.85
CA ASN A 178 8.53 4.43 -16.98
C ASN A 178 9.61 5.46 -16.64
N LYS A 179 10.09 5.52 -15.40
CA LYS A 179 11.20 6.41 -15.03
C LYS A 179 12.56 5.82 -15.39
N PRO A 180 13.57 6.67 -15.70
CA PRO A 180 14.96 6.22 -15.79
C PRO A 180 15.41 5.51 -14.49
N TRP A 181 16.19 4.45 -14.63
CA TRP A 181 16.76 3.70 -13.51
C TRP A 181 18.28 3.68 -13.59
N ASP A 182 18.87 4.85 -13.57
CA ASP A 182 20.31 5.04 -13.82
C ASP A 182 21.17 4.72 -12.58
N HIS A 183 20.56 4.76 -11.39
CA HIS A 183 21.25 4.56 -10.10
C HIS A 183 20.46 3.63 -9.18
N PRO A 184 20.42 2.31 -9.46
CA PRO A 184 19.75 1.34 -8.58
C PRO A 184 20.42 1.28 -7.20
N GLU A 185 19.64 1.41 -6.13
CA GLU A 185 20.10 1.28 -4.75
C GLU A 185 19.75 -0.10 -4.19
N VAL A 186 20.20 -1.16 -4.86
CA VAL A 186 19.99 -2.54 -4.42
C VAL A 186 21.21 -3.02 -3.65
N ILE A 187 21.05 -3.27 -2.36
CA ILE A 187 22.11 -3.65 -1.44
C ILE A 187 21.95 -5.11 -1.04
N GLY A 188 23.03 -5.88 -1.15
CA GLY A 188 23.08 -7.27 -0.70
C GLY A 188 22.99 -7.41 0.81
N LEU A 189 22.66 -8.61 1.29
CA LEU A 189 22.70 -8.89 2.74
C LEU A 189 24.11 -8.84 3.35
N ASP A 190 25.14 -8.79 2.52
CA ASP A 190 26.54 -8.56 2.91
C ASP A 190 26.88 -7.06 3.06
N GLY A 191 25.95 -6.18 2.72
CA GLY A 191 26.11 -4.73 2.76
C GLY A 191 26.71 -4.10 1.50
N ASN A 192 27.04 -4.89 0.49
CA ASN A 192 27.62 -4.40 -0.76
C ASN A 192 26.52 -4.10 -1.80
N PRO A 193 26.75 -3.12 -2.70
CA PRO A 193 25.87 -2.91 -3.85
C PRO A 193 25.79 -4.16 -4.73
N VAL A 194 24.59 -4.51 -5.16
CA VAL A 194 24.35 -5.64 -6.08
C VAL A 194 24.46 -5.15 -7.52
N VAL A 195 25.28 -5.83 -8.30
CA VAL A 195 25.28 -5.68 -9.75
C VAL A 195 24.06 -6.42 -10.30
N ILE A 196 23.11 -5.69 -10.87
CA ILE A 196 21.89 -6.27 -11.43
C ILE A 196 22.22 -7.04 -12.71
N PRO A 197 21.95 -8.36 -12.80
CA PRO A 197 22.14 -9.12 -14.03
C PRO A 197 21.27 -8.60 -15.18
N GLU A 198 21.69 -8.85 -16.42
CA GLU A 198 20.92 -8.48 -17.61
C GLU A 198 19.56 -9.23 -17.66
N GLU A 199 19.61 -10.53 -17.36
CA GLU A 199 18.43 -11.37 -17.19
C GLU A 199 18.37 -11.87 -15.74
N PHE A 200 17.21 -11.74 -15.10
CA PHE A 200 17.01 -12.17 -13.72
C PHE A 200 15.54 -12.42 -13.41
N TYR A 201 15.29 -13.18 -12.35
CA TYR A 201 14.01 -13.29 -11.68
C TYR A 201 14.00 -12.42 -10.41
N PHE A 202 12.86 -11.89 -10.05
CA PHE A 202 12.69 -11.13 -8.82
C PHE A 202 11.65 -11.75 -7.91
N MET A 203 12.00 -11.95 -6.63
CA MET A 203 11.07 -12.53 -5.66
C MET A 203 11.05 -11.80 -4.33
N THR A 204 9.91 -11.90 -3.67
CA THR A 204 9.73 -11.64 -2.24
C THR A 204 9.07 -12.84 -1.59
N CYS A 205 9.48 -13.21 -0.37
CA CYS A 205 8.87 -14.30 0.39
C CYS A 205 8.86 -13.91 1.87
N HIS A 206 7.67 -13.63 2.41
CA HIS A 206 7.55 -13.12 3.78
C HIS A 206 6.31 -13.63 4.53
N ARG A 207 5.46 -14.46 3.93
CA ARG A 207 4.36 -15.12 4.64
C ARG A 207 4.91 -16.09 5.66
N GLN A 208 4.27 -16.18 6.82
CA GLN A 208 4.73 -17.00 7.93
C GLN A 208 4.78 -18.49 7.56
N GLU A 209 3.77 -18.99 6.85
CA GLU A 209 3.72 -20.38 6.39
C GLU A 209 4.90 -20.79 5.51
N ASN A 210 5.53 -19.86 4.80
CA ASN A 210 6.67 -20.09 3.92
C ASN A 210 8.03 -19.84 4.59
N THR A 211 8.02 -19.22 5.76
CA THR A 211 9.26 -18.74 6.42
C THR A 211 9.36 -19.07 7.91
N TYR A 212 8.44 -19.89 8.47
CA TYR A 212 8.46 -20.27 9.87
C TYR A 212 9.60 -21.25 10.22
N SER A 213 10.04 -22.06 9.26
CA SER A 213 11.17 -22.98 9.37
C SER A 213 12.08 -22.92 8.14
N ASP A 214 13.18 -23.66 8.16
CA ASP A 214 14.12 -23.69 7.01
C ASP A 214 13.56 -24.51 5.85
N GLU A 215 12.74 -25.54 6.11
CA GLU A 215 12.26 -26.50 5.11
C GLU A 215 11.42 -25.86 4.00
N PRO A 216 10.30 -25.14 4.26
CA PRO A 216 9.54 -24.50 3.18
C PRO A 216 10.35 -23.48 2.39
N LEU A 217 11.23 -22.72 3.07
CA LEU A 217 12.07 -21.74 2.41
C LEU A 217 13.11 -22.44 1.52
N THR A 218 13.64 -23.59 1.95
CA THR A 218 14.60 -24.40 1.14
C THR A 218 13.93 -24.88 -0.15
N GLU A 219 12.71 -25.40 -0.08
CA GLU A 219 11.97 -25.85 -1.27
C GLU A 219 11.75 -24.71 -2.27
N ILE A 220 11.32 -23.54 -1.78
CA ILE A 220 11.12 -22.35 -2.62
C ILE A 220 12.44 -21.91 -3.26
N LEU A 221 13.52 -21.80 -2.47
CA LEU A 221 14.80 -21.36 -2.99
C LEU A 221 15.45 -22.37 -3.92
N ALA A 222 15.25 -23.68 -3.70
CA ALA A 222 15.70 -24.71 -4.61
C ALA A 222 15.02 -24.61 -5.99
N ALA A 223 13.72 -24.36 -6.00
CA ALA A 223 12.98 -24.12 -7.23
C ALA A 223 13.52 -22.87 -7.96
N MET A 224 13.77 -21.77 -7.24
CA MET A 224 14.31 -20.55 -7.82
C MET A 224 15.76 -20.70 -8.30
N ASP A 225 16.59 -21.47 -7.58
CA ASP A 225 17.98 -21.74 -7.97
C ASP A 225 18.09 -22.59 -9.23
N SER A 226 17.06 -23.39 -9.53
CA SER A 226 16.99 -24.23 -10.74
C SER A 226 16.63 -23.48 -12.02
N LEU A 227 16.28 -22.20 -11.94
CA LEU A 227 15.91 -21.38 -13.08
C LEU A 227 17.13 -21.04 -13.97
N ASP A 228 16.83 -20.64 -15.21
CA ASP A 228 17.82 -20.33 -16.25
C ASP A 228 18.54 -18.98 -16.08
N ALA A 229 18.18 -18.20 -15.06
CA ALA A 229 18.81 -16.93 -14.72
C ALA A 229 18.83 -16.71 -13.19
N PRO A 230 19.69 -15.82 -12.67
CA PRO A 230 19.75 -15.53 -11.24
C PRO A 230 18.44 -14.97 -10.71
N THR A 231 18.12 -15.30 -9.46
CA THR A 231 16.96 -14.76 -8.72
C THR A 231 17.42 -13.73 -7.71
N ILE A 232 16.97 -12.49 -7.84
CA ILE A 232 17.13 -11.45 -6.83
C ILE A 232 16.03 -11.62 -5.78
N TYR A 233 16.40 -11.99 -4.56
CA TYR A 233 15.49 -12.17 -3.46
C TYR A 233 15.60 -11.02 -2.46
N ALA A 234 14.60 -10.11 -2.45
CA ALA A 234 14.48 -9.04 -1.46
C ALA A 234 13.97 -9.62 -0.13
N VAL A 235 14.90 -9.82 0.80
CA VAL A 235 14.63 -10.57 2.04
C VAL A 235 14.06 -9.65 3.11
N HIS A 236 12.94 -10.05 3.71
CA HIS A 236 12.39 -9.31 4.85
C HIS A 236 13.36 -9.41 6.06
N PRO A 237 13.58 -8.32 6.84
CA PRO A 237 14.58 -8.28 7.90
C PRO A 237 14.52 -9.45 8.88
N ARG A 238 13.33 -9.90 9.29
CA ARG A 238 13.13 -11.05 10.18
C ARG A 238 13.68 -12.37 9.64
N ASN A 239 13.92 -12.47 8.33
CA ASN A 239 14.35 -13.69 7.64
C ASN A 239 15.81 -13.64 7.16
N HIS A 240 16.57 -12.55 7.41
CA HIS A 240 17.93 -12.37 6.89
C HIS A 240 18.84 -13.54 7.24
N GLU A 241 18.94 -13.89 8.52
CA GLU A 241 19.83 -14.97 8.99
C GLU A 241 19.37 -16.34 8.48
N ARG A 242 18.06 -16.56 8.38
CA ARG A 242 17.52 -17.81 7.82
C ARG A 242 17.86 -17.94 6.34
N ALA A 243 17.60 -16.91 5.55
CA ALA A 243 17.88 -16.93 4.12
C ALA A 243 19.37 -17.16 3.83
N LYS A 244 20.28 -16.48 4.55
CA LYS A 244 21.72 -16.70 4.45
C LYS A 244 22.09 -18.16 4.75
N ARG A 245 21.58 -18.70 5.86
CA ARG A 245 21.85 -20.08 6.28
C ARG A 245 21.35 -21.10 5.26
N VAL A 246 20.10 -20.93 4.78
CA VAL A 246 19.51 -21.85 3.79
C VAL A 246 20.30 -21.84 2.50
N VAL A 247 20.65 -20.68 1.96
CA VAL A 247 21.46 -20.58 0.74
C VAL A 247 22.82 -21.22 0.92
N ALA A 248 23.51 -20.95 2.03
CA ALA A 248 24.85 -21.49 2.29
C ALA A 248 24.84 -23.03 2.47
N ASN A 249 23.89 -23.56 3.26
CA ASN A 249 23.83 -24.99 3.57
C ASN A 249 23.48 -25.84 2.36
N ASN A 250 22.71 -25.31 1.39
CA ASN A 250 22.31 -26.04 0.19
C ASN A 250 23.19 -25.72 -1.03
N GLY A 251 24.12 -24.78 -0.91
CA GLY A 251 25.04 -24.42 -1.98
C GLY A 251 24.36 -23.78 -3.20
N PHE A 252 23.24 -23.08 -3.00
CA PHE A 252 22.51 -22.38 -4.06
C PHE A 252 23.40 -21.28 -4.68
N LYS A 253 23.47 -21.22 -6.01
CA LYS A 253 24.38 -20.35 -6.75
C LYS A 253 23.68 -19.23 -7.51
N ASN A 254 22.38 -19.44 -7.82
CA ASN A 254 21.58 -18.50 -8.60
C ASN A 254 20.72 -17.59 -7.72
N ILE A 255 20.92 -17.58 -6.38
CA ILE A 255 20.15 -16.76 -5.46
C ILE A 255 20.99 -15.57 -4.99
N ILE A 256 20.56 -14.36 -5.32
CA ILE A 256 21.17 -13.10 -4.89
C ILE A 256 20.31 -12.55 -3.75
N LEU A 257 20.81 -12.64 -2.52
CA LEU A 257 20.10 -12.14 -1.33
C LEU A 257 20.30 -10.63 -1.17
N THR A 258 19.22 -9.86 -1.10
CA THR A 258 19.28 -8.41 -0.90
C THR A 258 18.54 -7.97 0.36
N GLN A 259 18.90 -6.80 0.86
CA GLN A 259 18.09 -6.08 1.82
C GLN A 259 16.73 -5.70 1.19
N PRO A 260 15.72 -5.31 1.99
CA PRO A 260 14.51 -4.72 1.43
C PRO A 260 14.85 -3.56 0.51
N VAL A 261 14.26 -3.56 -0.68
CA VAL A 261 14.48 -2.51 -1.68
C VAL A 261 13.44 -1.41 -1.55
N LYS A 262 13.79 -0.21 -1.99
CA LYS A 262 12.86 0.93 -2.09
C LYS A 262 11.72 0.59 -3.06
N TYR A 263 10.60 1.32 -2.95
CA TYR A 263 9.46 1.08 -3.84
C TYR A 263 9.83 1.30 -5.32
N SER A 264 10.52 2.40 -5.63
CA SER A 264 10.98 2.70 -6.98
C SER A 264 11.85 1.60 -7.57
N ASP A 265 12.84 1.11 -6.81
CA ASP A 265 13.71 0.01 -7.24
C ASP A 265 12.95 -1.31 -7.37
N SER A 266 12.01 -1.59 -6.45
CA SER A 266 11.15 -2.76 -6.54
C SER A 266 10.31 -2.77 -7.82
N VAL A 267 9.72 -1.63 -8.20
CA VAL A 267 8.98 -1.48 -9.46
C VAL A 267 9.88 -1.74 -10.67
N GLN A 268 11.08 -1.17 -10.68
CA GLN A 268 12.05 -1.37 -11.77
C GLN A 268 12.51 -2.83 -11.86
N LEU A 269 12.79 -3.47 -10.73
CA LEU A 269 13.12 -4.90 -10.69
C LEU A 269 11.98 -5.76 -11.23
N VAL A 270 10.74 -5.53 -10.78
CA VAL A 270 9.55 -6.26 -11.28
C VAL A 270 9.34 -6.05 -12.77
N SER A 271 9.48 -4.82 -13.27
CA SER A 271 9.22 -4.49 -14.67
C SER A 271 10.25 -5.05 -15.65
N ARG A 272 11.46 -5.39 -15.16
CA ARG A 272 12.58 -5.90 -15.96
C ARG A 272 12.86 -7.39 -15.76
N ALA A 273 12.27 -8.01 -14.73
CA ALA A 273 12.39 -9.44 -14.47
C ALA A 273 11.77 -10.28 -15.61
N LYS A 274 12.32 -11.51 -15.80
CA LYS A 274 11.79 -12.52 -16.73
C LYS A 274 10.41 -13.01 -16.34
#